data_db7b72890b60ddfde30db55bae895bb7
#
_entry.id   db7b72890b60ddfde30db55bae895bb7
#
_cell.length_a   1.000
_cell.length_b   1.000
_cell.length_c   1.000
_cell.angle_alpha   90.00
_cell.angle_beta   90.00
_cell.angle_gamma   90.00
#
_symmetry.space_group_name_H-M   'P 1'
#
loop_
_entity.id
_entity.type
_entity.pdbx_description
1 polymer ?
#
loop_
_entity_poly.entity_id
_entity_poly.type
_entity_poly.pdbx_seq_one_letter_code
_entity_poly.pdbx_strand_id
1 'polypeptide(L)'
;MSTDIAKRQYVVNGAAPRSRSKAGDAFSAFAIRVIQLAGHLTLAGDALARPAGQTSARWQVLAGASHANMSVAQIARTLGLARQGVQRIADLLEAEGLARYEENPAHRRAKLFVLTPEGERVLGAIKARQAVWADALGAEIGAGELRAASDVLGKVLCAVKARSG
;
A
#
# COMPACT_ATOMS: atom_id res chain seq x y z
N MET A 1 -1.91 -26.55 43.12
CA MET A 1 -3.02 -25.66 42.78
C MET A 1 -2.81 -25.22 41.33
N SER A 2 -3.49 -25.92 40.43
CA SER A 2 -3.37 -25.77 38.97
C SER A 2 -4.35 -24.70 38.48
N THR A 3 -3.87 -23.66 37.84
CA THR A 3 -4.69 -22.57 37.35
C THR A 3 -5.14 -22.88 35.91
N ASP A 4 -6.38 -23.29 35.81
CA ASP A 4 -7.11 -23.54 34.55
C ASP A 4 -7.55 -22.19 33.96
N ILE A 5 -6.75 -21.61 33.02
CA ILE A 5 -7.07 -20.35 32.33
C ILE A 5 -7.26 -20.58 30.82
N ALA A 6 -7.52 -21.77 30.39
CA ALA A 6 -7.72 -22.06 28.98
C ALA A 6 -9.09 -22.64 28.70
N LYS A 7 -10.15 -21.81 28.67
CA LYS A 7 -11.42 -22.09 27.94
C LYS A 7 -12.48 -21.02 28.17
N ARG A 8 -12.23 -19.78 27.78
CA ARG A 8 -13.35 -18.87 27.41
C ARG A 8 -13.53 -18.95 25.90
N GLN A 9 -14.31 -19.93 25.48
CA GLN A 9 -14.91 -19.95 24.15
C GLN A 9 -15.88 -18.76 24.08
N TYR A 10 -15.61 -17.82 23.18
CA TYR A 10 -16.60 -16.85 22.76
C TYR A 10 -17.70 -17.59 22.01
N VAL A 11 -18.78 -17.94 22.70
CA VAL A 11 -20.02 -18.40 22.06
C VAL A 11 -20.70 -17.17 21.47
N VAL A 12 -20.43 -16.89 20.21
CA VAL A 12 -21.23 -15.96 19.42
C VAL A 12 -22.37 -16.75 18.81
N ASN A 13 -23.59 -16.51 19.33
CA ASN A 13 -24.87 -16.94 18.78
C ASN A 13 -24.89 -18.31 18.07
N GLY A 14 -25.30 -19.34 18.77
CA GLY A 14 -25.99 -20.60 18.41
C GLY A 14 -25.94 -21.24 17.01
N ALA A 15 -25.21 -20.74 16.05
CA ALA A 15 -25.00 -21.35 14.75
C ALA A 15 -23.66 -22.09 14.73
N ALA A 16 -23.68 -23.39 14.44
CA ALA A 16 -22.45 -24.15 14.20
C ALA A 16 -21.56 -23.39 13.19
N PRO A 17 -20.24 -23.32 13.44
CA PRO A 17 -19.34 -22.64 12.53
C PRO A 17 -19.47 -23.28 11.13
N ARG A 18 -19.95 -22.50 10.16
CA ARG A 18 -20.05 -22.98 8.76
C ARG A 18 -18.65 -23.37 8.31
N SER A 19 -18.47 -24.66 7.96
CA SER A 19 -17.22 -25.11 7.34
C SER A 19 -17.04 -24.34 6.02
N ARG A 20 -15.84 -23.81 5.82
CA ARG A 20 -15.51 -23.14 4.57
C ARG A 20 -15.47 -24.15 3.42
N SER A 21 -15.82 -23.74 2.24
CA SER A 21 -15.58 -24.53 1.03
C SER A 21 -14.07 -24.60 0.73
N LYS A 22 -13.63 -25.58 -0.07
CA LYS A 22 -12.25 -25.68 -0.57
C LYS A 22 -11.75 -24.37 -1.20
N ALA A 23 -12.62 -23.69 -1.95
CA ALA A 23 -12.31 -22.37 -2.53
C ALA A 23 -12.15 -21.29 -1.46
N GLY A 24 -12.97 -21.31 -0.41
CA GLY A 24 -12.85 -20.40 0.72
C GLY A 24 -11.56 -20.60 1.52
N ASP A 25 -11.13 -21.84 1.70
CA ASP A 25 -9.86 -22.16 2.34
C ASP A 25 -8.66 -21.70 1.48
N ALA A 26 -8.71 -21.94 0.17
CA ALA A 26 -7.69 -21.45 -0.77
C ALA A 26 -7.59 -19.91 -0.76
N PHE A 27 -8.73 -19.21 -0.76
CA PHE A 27 -8.74 -17.76 -0.63
C PHE A 27 -8.13 -17.27 0.69
N SER A 28 -8.45 -17.96 1.81
CA SER A 28 -7.90 -17.58 3.12
C SER A 28 -6.39 -17.76 3.18
N ALA A 29 -5.87 -18.88 2.64
CA ALA A 29 -4.43 -19.10 2.55
C ALA A 29 -3.75 -18.05 1.66
N PHE A 30 -4.34 -17.73 0.52
CA PHE A 30 -3.86 -16.67 -0.37
C PHE A 30 -3.83 -15.30 0.35
N ALA A 31 -4.90 -14.93 1.05
CA ALA A 31 -4.98 -13.65 1.77
C ALA A 31 -3.88 -13.52 2.84
N ILE A 32 -3.59 -14.59 3.58
CA ILE A 32 -2.48 -14.63 4.55
C ILE A 32 -1.14 -14.36 3.85
N ARG A 33 -0.87 -14.98 2.69
CA ARG A 33 0.36 -14.74 1.92
C ARG A 33 0.47 -13.31 1.44
N VAL A 34 -0.64 -12.72 0.98
CA VAL A 34 -0.68 -11.30 0.57
C VAL A 34 -0.35 -10.37 1.74
N ILE A 35 -0.93 -10.63 2.93
CA ILE A 35 -0.65 -9.83 4.14
C ILE A 35 0.83 -9.94 4.54
N GLN A 36 1.40 -11.16 4.54
CA GLN A 36 2.82 -11.38 4.82
C GLN A 36 3.71 -10.64 3.82
N LEU A 37 3.42 -10.78 2.51
CA LEU A 37 4.16 -10.10 1.46
C LEU A 37 4.09 -8.58 1.61
N ALA A 38 2.92 -8.02 1.88
CA ALA A 38 2.75 -6.58 2.07
C ALA A 38 3.61 -6.05 3.23
N GLY A 39 3.70 -6.80 4.34
CA GLY A 39 4.59 -6.46 5.46
C GLY A 39 6.06 -6.44 5.05
N HIS A 40 6.53 -7.47 4.35
CA HIS A 40 7.92 -7.54 3.88
C HIS A 40 8.24 -6.47 2.84
N LEU A 41 7.30 -6.16 1.92
CA LEU A 41 7.47 -5.08 0.95
C LEU A 41 7.54 -3.70 1.64
N THR A 42 6.80 -3.49 2.72
CA THR A 42 6.90 -2.26 3.52
C THR A 42 8.28 -2.12 4.17
N LEU A 43 8.80 -3.18 4.77
CA LEU A 43 10.15 -3.19 5.37
C LEU A 43 11.24 -2.95 4.32
N ALA A 44 11.13 -3.61 3.16
CA ALA A 44 12.05 -3.39 2.04
C ALA A 44 11.97 -1.94 1.53
N GLY A 45 10.75 -1.40 1.40
CA GLY A 45 10.52 -0.01 1.02
C GLY A 45 11.14 0.99 2.00
N ASP A 46 11.06 0.74 3.31
CA ASP A 46 11.73 1.55 4.32
C ASP A 46 13.26 1.51 4.16
N ALA A 47 13.84 0.33 3.92
CA ALA A 47 15.27 0.19 3.70
C ALA A 47 15.74 0.94 2.43
N LEU A 48 14.96 0.92 1.36
CA LEU A 48 15.24 1.63 0.11
C LEU A 48 15.11 3.16 0.24
N ALA A 49 14.12 3.63 1.03
CA ALA A 49 13.83 5.04 1.18
C ALA A 49 14.70 5.74 2.25
N ARG A 50 15.16 5.01 3.25
CA ARG A 50 15.93 5.53 4.39
C ARG A 50 17.16 6.36 3.99
N PRO A 51 17.99 5.97 2.99
CA PRO A 51 19.15 6.79 2.59
C PRO A 51 18.76 8.15 1.99
N ALA A 52 17.50 8.33 1.58
CA ALA A 52 16.95 9.61 1.12
C ALA A 52 16.12 10.32 2.23
N GLY A 53 16.26 9.90 3.50
CA GLY A 53 15.55 10.47 4.62
C GLY A 53 14.04 10.15 4.66
N GLN A 54 13.60 9.13 3.91
CA GLN A 54 12.19 8.83 3.76
C GLN A 54 11.82 7.45 4.34
N THR A 55 10.52 7.21 4.46
CA THR A 55 9.91 5.91 4.77
C THR A 55 9.15 5.37 3.54
N SER A 56 8.82 4.08 3.56
CA SER A 56 7.97 3.46 2.53
C SER A 56 6.65 4.23 2.34
N ALA A 57 5.99 4.60 3.43
CA ALA A 57 4.73 5.34 3.37
C ALA A 57 4.89 6.73 2.73
N ARG A 58 5.96 7.46 3.07
CA ARG A 58 6.25 8.78 2.48
C ARG A 58 6.63 8.65 1.01
N TRP A 59 7.45 7.66 0.66
CA TRP A 59 7.77 7.34 -0.73
C TRP A 59 6.52 7.07 -1.57
N GLN A 60 5.57 6.28 -1.06
CA GLN A 60 4.31 6.01 -1.77
C GLN A 60 3.52 7.30 -2.06
N VAL A 61 3.46 8.24 -1.13
CA VAL A 61 2.78 9.53 -1.34
C VAL A 61 3.54 10.41 -2.34
N LEU A 62 4.87 10.48 -2.25
CA LEU A 62 5.70 11.17 -3.25
C LEU A 62 5.52 10.58 -4.65
N ALA A 63 5.52 9.24 -4.76
CA ALA A 63 5.30 8.54 -6.03
C ALA A 63 3.89 8.83 -6.58
N GLY A 64 2.86 8.84 -5.72
CA GLY A 64 1.50 9.21 -6.10
C GLY A 64 1.42 10.64 -6.66
N ALA A 65 2.12 11.59 -6.03
CA ALA A 65 2.19 12.98 -6.50
C ALA A 65 2.91 13.14 -7.85
N SER A 66 3.84 12.23 -8.20
CA SER A 66 4.62 12.29 -9.45
C SER A 66 3.87 11.78 -10.68
N HIS A 67 2.80 10.98 -10.52
CA HIS A 67 2.18 10.27 -11.64
C HIS A 67 1.06 11.02 -12.35
N ALA A 68 0.43 11.99 -11.72
CA ALA A 68 -0.57 12.86 -12.32
C ALA A 68 -0.86 13.98 -11.33
N ASN A 69 -1.38 15.09 -11.79
CA ASN A 69 -1.88 16.17 -10.95
C ASN A 69 -3.06 15.66 -10.09
N MET A 70 -2.76 14.95 -9.01
CA MET A 70 -3.73 14.33 -8.11
C MET A 70 -3.90 15.14 -6.83
N SER A 71 -5.13 15.20 -6.35
CA SER A 71 -5.38 15.62 -4.97
C SER A 71 -4.99 14.50 -4.00
N VAL A 72 -4.72 14.85 -2.73
CA VAL A 72 -4.42 13.88 -1.66
C VAL A 72 -5.51 12.79 -1.54
N ALA A 73 -6.78 13.16 -1.74
CA ALA A 73 -7.88 12.19 -1.72
C ALA A 73 -7.81 11.19 -2.90
N GLN A 74 -7.34 11.62 -4.07
CA GLN A 74 -7.12 10.72 -5.21
C GLN A 74 -5.92 9.80 -4.96
N ILE A 75 -4.81 10.33 -4.45
CA ILE A 75 -3.64 9.52 -4.06
C ILE A 75 -4.05 8.45 -3.05
N ALA A 76 -4.79 8.81 -2.01
CA ALA A 76 -5.27 7.86 -1.00
C ALA A 76 -6.11 6.73 -1.62
N ARG A 77 -7.04 7.06 -2.52
CA ARG A 77 -7.86 6.06 -3.23
C ARG A 77 -7.03 5.14 -4.12
N THR A 78 -6.07 5.70 -4.85
CA THR A 78 -5.17 4.92 -5.73
C THR A 78 -4.33 3.95 -4.91
N LEU A 79 -3.81 4.38 -3.77
CA LEU A 79 -3.01 3.55 -2.87
C LEU A 79 -3.86 2.59 -2.01
N GLY A 80 -5.18 2.75 -1.96
CA GLY A 80 -6.05 1.97 -1.08
C GLY A 80 -5.84 2.29 0.41
N LEU A 81 -5.40 3.51 0.72
CA LEU A 81 -5.08 3.97 2.07
C LEU A 81 -6.14 4.91 2.64
N ALA A 82 -6.21 5.00 3.97
CA ALA A 82 -7.08 5.95 4.64
C ALA A 82 -6.66 7.40 4.33
N ARG A 83 -7.63 8.23 3.89
CA ARG A 83 -7.40 9.63 3.49
C ARG A 83 -6.67 10.43 4.57
N GLN A 84 -7.05 10.28 5.84
CA GLN A 84 -6.42 11.02 6.95
C GLN A 84 -4.93 10.69 7.10
N GLY A 85 -4.55 9.42 6.93
CA GLY A 85 -3.15 8.99 6.99
C GLY A 85 -2.32 9.61 5.86
N VAL A 86 -2.86 9.60 4.64
CA VAL A 86 -2.19 10.20 3.47
C VAL A 86 -2.13 11.72 3.60
N GLN A 87 -3.20 12.38 4.13
CA GLN A 87 -3.19 13.81 4.39
C GLN A 87 -2.07 14.21 5.35
N ARG A 88 -1.94 13.52 6.48
CA ARG A 88 -0.87 13.78 7.46
C ARG A 88 0.52 13.67 6.82
N ILE A 89 0.74 12.68 5.97
CA ILE A 89 2.02 12.51 5.27
C ILE A 89 2.23 13.66 4.27
N ALA A 90 1.21 14.04 3.52
CA ALA A 90 1.27 15.13 2.56
C ALA A 90 1.64 16.46 3.24
N ASP A 91 1.02 16.76 4.38
CA ASP A 91 1.30 17.98 5.16
C ASP A 91 2.75 18.00 5.69
N LEU A 92 3.30 16.84 6.11
CA LEU A 92 4.70 16.72 6.50
C LEU A 92 5.65 16.93 5.31
N LEU A 93 5.34 16.37 4.15
CA LEU A 93 6.13 16.53 2.93
C LEU A 93 6.11 17.98 2.42
N GLU A 94 4.98 18.69 2.58
CA GLU A 94 4.88 20.12 2.27
C GLU A 94 5.74 20.94 3.24
N ALA A 95 5.63 20.69 4.54
CA ALA A 95 6.41 21.39 5.57
C ALA A 95 7.93 21.20 5.38
N GLU A 96 8.36 20.09 4.80
CA GLU A 96 9.76 19.81 4.48
C GLU A 96 10.18 20.33 3.08
N GLY A 97 9.27 20.96 2.35
CA GLY A 97 9.55 21.52 1.03
C GLY A 97 9.71 20.49 -0.09
N LEU A 98 9.27 19.25 0.12
CA LEU A 98 9.34 18.17 -0.88
C LEU A 98 8.13 18.18 -1.83
N ALA A 99 7.03 18.77 -1.40
CA ALA A 99 5.82 18.91 -2.19
C ALA A 99 5.13 20.22 -1.86
N ARG A 100 4.11 20.61 -2.64
CA ARG A 100 3.28 21.77 -2.39
C ARG A 100 1.86 21.54 -2.85
N TYR A 101 0.93 22.32 -2.30
CA TYR A 101 -0.44 22.35 -2.76
C TYR A 101 -0.62 23.42 -3.83
N GLU A 102 -1.23 23.05 -4.96
CA GLU A 102 -1.58 23.94 -6.04
C GLU A 102 -3.09 24.01 -6.25
N GLU A 103 -3.57 25.09 -6.85
CA GLU A 103 -4.98 25.19 -7.23
C GLU A 103 -5.33 24.13 -8.27
N ASN A 104 -6.52 23.55 -8.14
CA ASN A 104 -7.05 22.55 -9.07
C ASN A 104 -8.10 23.22 -9.97
N PRO A 105 -7.80 23.46 -11.25
CA PRO A 105 -8.75 24.07 -12.17
C PRO A 105 -10.06 23.29 -12.34
N ALA A 106 -9.99 21.95 -12.19
CA ALA A 106 -11.14 21.06 -12.33
C ALA A 106 -11.99 20.98 -11.04
N HIS A 107 -11.41 21.28 -9.88
CA HIS A 107 -12.09 21.12 -8.58
C HIS A 107 -11.57 22.11 -7.53
N ARG A 108 -12.20 23.29 -7.43
CA ARG A 108 -11.81 24.38 -6.51
C ARG A 108 -11.60 23.96 -5.05
N ARG A 109 -12.28 22.89 -4.56
CA ARG A 109 -12.19 22.41 -3.17
C ARG A 109 -11.13 21.36 -2.93
N ALA A 110 -10.50 20.83 -3.99
CA ALA A 110 -9.54 19.73 -3.89
C ALA A 110 -8.23 20.14 -4.55
N LYS A 111 -7.34 20.79 -3.78
CA LYS A 111 -6.01 21.20 -4.27
C LYS A 111 -5.24 20.01 -4.83
N LEU A 112 -4.45 20.23 -5.84
CA LEU A 112 -3.46 19.29 -6.36
C LEU A 112 -2.30 19.22 -5.39
N PHE A 113 -1.71 18.03 -5.26
CA PHE A 113 -0.51 17.81 -4.49
C PHE A 113 0.62 17.47 -5.46
N VAL A 114 1.58 18.36 -5.62
CA VAL A 114 2.63 18.28 -6.63
C VAL A 114 4.01 18.30 -5.99
N LEU A 115 4.98 17.62 -6.61
CA LEU A 115 6.35 17.62 -6.12
C LEU A 115 7.01 18.98 -6.40
N THR A 116 7.93 19.36 -5.53
CA THR A 116 8.93 20.38 -5.80
C THR A 116 10.13 19.76 -6.53
N PRO A 117 11.05 20.56 -7.11
CA PRO A 117 12.29 20.02 -7.67
C PRO A 117 13.10 19.18 -6.65
N GLU A 118 13.07 19.55 -5.37
CA GLU A 118 13.71 18.78 -4.31
C GLU A 118 12.98 17.44 -4.06
N GLY A 119 11.65 17.45 -4.06
CA GLY A 119 10.84 16.22 -3.97
C GLY A 119 11.10 15.27 -5.15
N GLU A 120 11.24 15.81 -6.36
CA GLU A 120 11.60 15.02 -7.54
C GLU A 120 13.00 14.41 -7.41
N ARG A 121 13.97 15.16 -6.90
CA ARG A 121 15.34 14.68 -6.64
C ARG A 121 15.34 13.54 -5.62
N VAL A 122 14.63 13.71 -4.50
CA VAL A 122 14.48 12.70 -3.46
C VAL A 122 13.81 11.44 -4.00
N LEU A 123 12.71 11.59 -4.72
CA LEU A 123 12.00 10.47 -5.35
C LEU A 123 12.88 9.75 -6.38
N GLY A 124 13.64 10.50 -7.19
CA GLY A 124 14.57 9.95 -8.16
C GLY A 124 15.64 9.07 -7.50
N ALA A 125 16.20 9.52 -6.37
CA ALA A 125 17.19 8.75 -5.62
C ALA A 125 16.61 7.42 -5.06
N ILE A 126 15.35 7.42 -4.65
CA ILE A 126 14.67 6.20 -4.18
C ILE A 126 14.37 5.27 -5.36
N LYS A 127 13.86 5.81 -6.48
CA LYS A 127 13.55 5.05 -7.70
C LYS A 127 14.80 4.33 -8.27
N ALA A 128 15.95 4.98 -8.24
CA ALA A 128 17.20 4.36 -8.68
C ALA A 128 17.57 3.12 -7.86
N ARG A 129 17.44 3.17 -6.54
CA ARG A 129 17.67 2.01 -5.66
C ARG A 129 16.63 0.93 -5.86
N GLN A 130 15.37 1.34 -5.98
CA GLN A 130 14.28 0.41 -6.22
C GLN A 130 14.42 -0.33 -7.54
N ALA A 131 14.92 0.31 -8.59
CA ALA A 131 15.16 -0.35 -9.88
C ALA A 131 16.15 -1.51 -9.74
N VAL A 132 17.31 -1.29 -9.11
CA VAL A 132 18.31 -2.35 -8.86
C VAL A 132 17.73 -3.51 -8.05
N TRP A 133 16.98 -3.18 -7.00
CA TRP A 133 16.34 -4.19 -6.14
C TRP A 133 15.26 -4.98 -6.90
N ALA A 134 14.44 -4.29 -7.69
CA ALA A 134 13.38 -4.91 -8.47
C ALA A 134 13.94 -5.79 -9.60
N ASP A 135 15.01 -5.36 -10.27
CA ASP A 135 15.68 -6.15 -11.31
C ASP A 135 16.25 -7.45 -10.74
N ALA A 136 16.86 -7.42 -9.54
CA ALA A 136 17.38 -8.61 -8.89
C ALA A 136 16.27 -9.63 -8.57
N LEU A 137 15.15 -9.18 -7.98
CA LEU A 137 14.00 -10.04 -7.70
C LEU A 137 13.31 -10.51 -8.98
N GLY A 138 13.19 -9.64 -9.97
CA GLY A 138 12.63 -9.97 -11.27
C GLY A 138 13.42 -11.04 -12.01
N ALA A 139 14.75 -11.02 -11.90
CA ALA A 139 15.63 -12.04 -12.46
C ALA A 139 15.52 -13.38 -11.70
N GLU A 140 15.35 -13.34 -10.38
CA GLU A 140 15.21 -14.55 -9.53
C GLU A 140 13.87 -15.26 -9.76
N ILE A 141 12.76 -14.51 -9.79
CA ILE A 141 11.39 -15.06 -9.86
C ILE A 141 10.98 -15.34 -11.30
N GLY A 142 11.34 -14.46 -12.22
CA GLY A 142 10.93 -14.53 -13.62
C GLY A 142 9.74 -13.62 -13.95
N ALA A 143 9.87 -12.87 -15.04
CA ALA A 143 8.87 -11.90 -15.47
C ALA A 143 7.50 -12.53 -15.84
N GLY A 144 7.50 -13.78 -16.31
CA GLY A 144 6.27 -14.51 -16.64
C GLY A 144 5.44 -14.83 -15.39
N GLU A 145 6.08 -15.35 -14.37
CA GLU A 145 5.44 -15.71 -13.09
C GLU A 145 4.91 -14.47 -12.36
N LEU A 146 5.71 -13.39 -12.35
CA LEU A 146 5.31 -12.12 -11.76
C LEU A 146 4.07 -11.51 -12.45
N ARG A 147 4.00 -11.59 -13.79
CA ARG A 147 2.81 -11.14 -14.53
C ARG A 147 1.58 -11.98 -14.18
N ALA A 148 1.70 -13.31 -14.18
CA ALA A 148 0.61 -14.19 -13.81
C ALA A 148 0.10 -13.93 -12.38
N ALA A 149 1.02 -13.76 -11.42
CA ALA A 149 0.67 -13.41 -10.05
C ALA A 149 -0.05 -12.04 -9.96
N SER A 150 0.42 -11.03 -10.72
CA SER A 150 -0.20 -9.71 -10.79
C SER A 150 -1.62 -9.77 -11.35
N ASP A 151 -1.88 -10.59 -12.36
CA ASP A 151 -3.21 -10.79 -12.93
C ASP A 151 -4.17 -11.40 -11.91
N VAL A 152 -3.71 -12.39 -11.15
CA VAL A 152 -4.51 -12.99 -10.06
C VAL A 152 -4.79 -11.97 -8.97
N LEU A 153 -3.79 -11.21 -8.53
CA LEU A 153 -3.95 -10.13 -7.54
C LEU A 153 -4.97 -9.09 -8.02
N GLY A 154 -4.91 -8.68 -9.30
CA GLY A 154 -5.86 -7.76 -9.90
C GLY A 154 -7.31 -8.26 -9.83
N LYS A 155 -7.55 -9.53 -10.18
CA LYS A 155 -8.87 -10.16 -10.08
C LYS A 155 -9.38 -10.19 -8.64
N VAL A 156 -8.52 -10.54 -7.69
CA VAL A 156 -8.87 -10.58 -6.26
C VAL A 156 -9.18 -9.18 -5.74
N LEU A 157 -8.38 -8.18 -6.10
CA LEU A 157 -8.59 -6.80 -5.71
C LEU A 157 -9.94 -6.26 -6.21
N CYS A 158 -10.30 -6.52 -7.46
CA CYS A 158 -11.62 -6.16 -8.01
C CYS A 158 -12.76 -6.86 -7.26
N ALA A 159 -12.62 -8.17 -6.99
CA ALA A 159 -13.64 -8.94 -6.28
C ALA A 159 -13.84 -8.50 -4.82
N VAL A 160 -12.77 -8.10 -4.13
CA VAL A 160 -12.84 -7.56 -2.76
C VAL A 160 -13.47 -6.18 -2.76
N LYS A 161 -13.05 -5.27 -3.65
CA LYS A 161 -13.64 -3.92 -3.76
C LYS A 161 -15.15 -3.95 -4.01
N ALA A 162 -15.62 -4.84 -4.88
CA ALA A 162 -17.04 -5.01 -5.17
C ALA A 162 -17.89 -5.49 -3.97
N ARG A 163 -17.27 -6.02 -2.92
CA ARG A 163 -17.94 -6.51 -1.70
C ARG A 163 -17.79 -5.57 -0.49
N SER A 164 -16.93 -4.56 -0.62
CA SER A 164 -16.65 -3.60 0.47
C SER A 164 -17.36 -2.26 0.28
N GLY A 165 -18.07 -2.05 -0.81
CA GLY A 165 -18.98 -0.92 -1.10
C GLY A 165 -20.40 -1.42 -1.00
#